data_af5abb7a5c028591f0c4c67efd460c08
#
_entry.id   af5abb7a5c028591f0c4c67efd460c08
#
_cell.length_a   1.000
_cell.length_b   1.000
_cell.length_c   1.000
_cell.angle_alpha   90.00
_cell.angle_beta   90.00
_cell.angle_gamma   90.00
#
_symmetry.space_group_name_H-M   'P 1'
#
loop_
_entity.id
_entity.type
_entity.pdbx_description
1 polymer ?
#
loop_
_entity_poly.entity_id
_entity_poly.type
_entity_poly.pdbx_seq_one_letter_code
_entity_poly.pdbx_strand_id
1 'polypeptide(L)'
;MGIAEQDMMSTAAGFAASGMIPYASSFAVFAAGRAYDQIRNSICYPKLNVKICATHAGVTVGEDGATHQMLEDIGLMRGLPNMTVISTSDDTETKWAVEEISKIDGPVYLRLGRYATPVIYDENQKFEIGKGIQIGEGTDATVIATGVCVSEAIKAKEILEKEGINRSEERR
;
A
#
# COMPACT_ATOMS: atom_id res chain seq x y z
N MET A 1 -17.00 -16.17 0.37
CA MET A 1 -17.66 -15.33 1.40
C MET A 1 -18.68 -14.34 0.83
N GLY A 2 -18.76 -14.14 -0.45
CA GLY A 2 -19.63 -13.15 -1.04
C GLY A 2 -19.21 -11.71 -0.68
N ILE A 3 -20.16 -10.78 -0.65
CA ILE A 3 -19.91 -9.36 -0.31
C ILE A 3 -20.10 -9.19 1.21
N ALA A 4 -19.08 -9.63 1.98
CA ALA A 4 -19.12 -9.69 3.45
C ALA A 4 -17.71 -9.43 4.03
N GLU A 5 -17.18 -8.23 3.86
CA GLU A 5 -15.79 -7.90 4.21
C GLU A 5 -15.54 -7.99 5.73
N GLN A 6 -16.53 -7.69 6.56
CA GLN A 6 -16.44 -7.86 8.02
C GLN A 6 -16.27 -9.33 8.39
N ASP A 7 -17.04 -10.23 7.76
CA ASP A 7 -16.89 -11.68 7.93
C ASP A 7 -15.54 -12.17 7.37
N MET A 8 -15.12 -11.65 6.21
CA MET A 8 -13.83 -11.98 5.61
C MET A 8 -12.67 -11.65 6.56
N MET A 9 -12.67 -10.48 7.18
CA MET A 9 -11.61 -10.08 8.12
C MET A 9 -11.66 -10.89 9.41
N SER A 10 -12.86 -11.19 9.92
CA SER A 10 -13.03 -12.05 11.10
C SER A 10 -12.57 -13.49 10.83
N THR A 11 -12.88 -14.03 9.66
CA THR A 11 -12.43 -15.35 9.23
C THR A 11 -10.92 -15.40 9.03
N ALA A 12 -10.32 -14.36 8.43
CA ALA A 12 -8.86 -14.24 8.30
C ALA A 12 -8.19 -14.21 9.69
N ALA A 13 -8.78 -13.48 10.64
CA ALA A 13 -8.30 -13.49 12.03
C ALA A 13 -8.34 -14.91 12.63
N GLY A 14 -9.40 -15.67 12.41
CA GLY A 14 -9.51 -17.06 12.86
C GLY A 14 -8.45 -17.98 12.25
N PHE A 15 -8.17 -17.86 10.96
CA PHE A 15 -7.08 -18.58 10.30
C PHE A 15 -5.71 -18.21 10.88
N ALA A 16 -5.47 -16.92 11.11
CA ALA A 16 -4.22 -16.48 11.70
C ALA A 16 -4.05 -16.97 13.15
N ALA A 17 -5.11 -16.99 13.94
CA ALA A 17 -5.11 -17.57 15.28
C ALA A 17 -4.83 -19.09 15.29
N SER A 18 -5.09 -19.76 14.17
CA SER A 18 -4.78 -21.20 13.97
C SER A 18 -3.37 -21.43 13.41
N GLY A 19 -2.53 -20.39 13.31
CA GLY A 19 -1.14 -20.49 12.85
C GLY A 19 -0.94 -20.37 11.33
N MET A 20 -1.97 -19.99 10.58
CA MET A 20 -1.86 -19.71 9.14
C MET A 20 -1.48 -18.26 8.87
N ILE A 21 -1.05 -17.98 7.64
CA ILE A 21 -0.79 -16.61 7.16
C ILE A 21 -1.82 -16.28 6.07
N PRO A 22 -3.03 -15.83 6.43
CA PRO A 22 -4.06 -15.52 5.47
C PRO A 22 -3.78 -14.19 4.75
N TYR A 23 -4.06 -14.18 3.46
CA TYR A 23 -4.12 -13.00 2.60
C TYR A 23 -5.58 -12.69 2.31
N ALA A 24 -6.09 -11.57 2.81
CA ALA A 24 -7.46 -11.11 2.58
C ALA A 24 -7.47 -9.93 1.62
N SER A 25 -8.28 -10.00 0.57
CA SER A 25 -8.31 -8.96 -0.47
C SER A 25 -9.72 -8.55 -0.84
N SER A 26 -9.95 -7.26 -0.92
CA SER A 26 -11.13 -6.58 -1.46
C SER A 26 -10.73 -5.15 -1.85
N PHE A 27 -11.68 -4.35 -2.34
CA PHE A 27 -11.45 -2.93 -2.55
C PHE A 27 -11.12 -2.24 -1.22
N ALA A 28 -10.21 -1.26 -1.27
CA ALA A 28 -9.75 -0.57 -0.07
C ALA A 28 -10.89 0.07 0.75
N VAL A 29 -11.87 0.67 0.07
CA VAL A 29 -13.04 1.26 0.74
C VAL A 29 -13.84 0.23 1.53
N PHE A 30 -13.90 -1.00 1.09
CA PHE A 30 -14.61 -2.07 1.79
C PHE A 30 -13.70 -2.81 2.79
N ALA A 31 -12.48 -3.12 2.41
CA ALA A 31 -11.53 -3.79 3.29
C ALA A 31 -11.17 -2.89 4.50
N ALA A 32 -10.69 -1.68 4.25
CA ALA A 32 -10.26 -0.75 5.30
C ALA A 32 -11.42 0.03 5.92
N GLY A 33 -12.39 0.49 5.11
CA GLY A 33 -13.51 1.29 5.59
C GLY A 33 -14.58 0.46 6.29
N ARG A 34 -15.25 -0.44 5.57
CA ARG A 34 -16.36 -1.23 6.09
C ARG A 34 -15.95 -2.18 7.22
N ALA A 35 -14.80 -2.83 7.11
CA ALA A 35 -14.33 -3.81 8.07
C ALA A 35 -13.32 -3.26 9.10
N TYR A 36 -13.27 -1.94 9.29
CA TYR A 36 -12.29 -1.28 10.16
C TYR A 36 -12.29 -1.81 11.60
N ASP A 37 -13.49 -2.02 12.17
CA ASP A 37 -13.62 -2.52 13.55
C ASP A 37 -13.04 -3.94 13.68
N GLN A 38 -13.32 -4.82 12.72
CA GLN A 38 -12.79 -6.18 12.71
C GLN A 38 -11.27 -6.19 12.56
N ILE A 39 -10.71 -5.32 11.71
CA ILE A 39 -9.27 -5.16 11.58
C ILE A 39 -8.67 -4.68 12.91
N ARG A 40 -9.26 -3.66 13.53
CA ARG A 40 -8.80 -3.09 14.78
C ARG A 40 -8.80 -4.10 15.93
N ASN A 41 -9.95 -4.74 16.16
CA ASN A 41 -10.19 -5.55 17.35
C ASN A 41 -9.82 -7.03 17.17
N SER A 42 -10.05 -7.59 15.98
CA SER A 42 -9.82 -9.02 15.74
C SER A 42 -8.44 -9.32 15.16
N ILE A 43 -7.78 -8.34 14.55
CA ILE A 43 -6.49 -8.53 13.88
C ILE A 43 -5.38 -7.75 14.60
N CYS A 44 -5.51 -6.41 14.69
CA CYS A 44 -4.44 -5.56 15.20
C CYS A 44 -4.24 -5.68 16.71
N TYR A 45 -5.33 -5.66 17.48
CA TYR A 45 -5.25 -5.73 18.95
C TYR A 45 -4.54 -7.01 19.44
N PRO A 46 -4.91 -8.22 18.97
CA PRO A 46 -4.20 -9.46 19.29
C PRO A 46 -2.91 -9.67 18.48
N LYS A 47 -2.52 -8.75 17.61
CA LYS A 47 -1.33 -8.83 16.75
C LYS A 47 -1.31 -10.08 15.85
N LEU A 48 -2.44 -10.45 15.25
CA LEU A 48 -2.54 -11.62 14.38
C LEU A 48 -1.88 -11.38 13.02
N ASN A 49 -1.27 -12.44 12.49
CA ASN A 49 -0.50 -12.42 11.26
C ASN A 49 -1.39 -12.47 10.01
N VAL A 50 -2.15 -11.40 9.76
CA VAL A 50 -3.05 -11.25 8.60
C VAL A 50 -2.47 -10.26 7.60
N LYS A 51 -2.48 -10.60 6.32
CA LYS A 51 -2.07 -9.74 5.21
C LYS A 51 -3.33 -9.20 4.51
N ILE A 52 -3.59 -7.91 4.68
CA ILE A 52 -4.73 -7.22 4.06
C ILE A 52 -4.24 -6.56 2.79
N CYS A 53 -4.55 -7.16 1.64
CA CYS A 53 -4.15 -6.68 0.31
C CYS A 53 -5.31 -5.91 -0.31
N ALA A 54 -5.38 -4.62 -0.02
CA ALA A 54 -6.50 -3.76 -0.43
C ALA A 54 -6.25 -3.13 -1.80
N THR A 55 -7.10 -3.43 -2.76
CA THR A 55 -7.04 -2.92 -4.12
C THR A 55 -7.89 -1.67 -4.30
N HIS A 56 -7.78 -1.00 -5.44
CA HIS A 56 -8.62 0.16 -5.80
C HIS A 56 -8.52 1.32 -4.81
N ALA A 57 -7.36 1.49 -4.16
CA ALA A 57 -7.13 2.59 -3.23
C ALA A 57 -6.91 3.92 -3.97
N GLY A 58 -7.28 5.02 -3.33
CA GLY A 58 -7.11 6.38 -3.84
C GLY A 58 -8.23 6.81 -4.79
N VAL A 59 -7.93 7.81 -5.62
CA VAL A 59 -8.89 8.45 -6.54
C VAL A 59 -8.99 7.78 -7.91
N THR A 60 -8.07 6.89 -8.25
CA THR A 60 -7.91 6.31 -9.58
C THR A 60 -8.77 5.05 -9.81
N VAL A 61 -9.91 4.96 -9.12
CA VAL A 61 -10.83 3.80 -9.21
C VAL A 61 -11.52 3.73 -10.58
N GLY A 62 -11.76 4.87 -11.24
CA GLY A 62 -12.40 4.95 -12.54
C GLY A 62 -13.91 4.95 -12.45
N GLU A 63 -14.56 4.09 -13.22
CA GLU A 63 -16.02 4.10 -13.48
C GLU A 63 -16.88 3.89 -12.24
N ASP A 64 -16.37 3.19 -11.23
CA ASP A 64 -17.09 2.98 -9.96
C ASP A 64 -17.34 4.28 -9.18
N GLY A 65 -16.56 5.32 -9.46
CA GLY A 65 -16.78 6.67 -8.97
C GLY A 65 -16.52 6.87 -7.48
N ALA A 66 -17.00 8.01 -6.97
CA ALA A 66 -16.67 8.52 -5.64
C ALA A 66 -17.06 7.57 -4.47
N THR A 67 -18.07 6.74 -4.65
CA THR A 67 -18.51 5.78 -3.63
C THR A 67 -17.53 4.62 -3.40
N HIS A 68 -16.61 4.41 -4.34
CA HIS A 68 -15.60 3.35 -4.31
C HIS A 68 -14.18 3.88 -4.14
N GLN A 69 -13.99 5.19 -4.23
CA GLN A 69 -12.71 5.84 -3.95
C GLN A 69 -12.39 5.77 -2.45
N MET A 70 -11.14 5.44 -2.13
CA MET A 70 -10.68 5.36 -0.74
C MET A 70 -9.46 6.26 -0.54
N LEU A 71 -9.66 7.38 0.13
CA LEU A 71 -8.62 8.40 0.37
C LEU A 71 -8.02 8.29 1.76
N GLU A 72 -8.77 7.72 2.72
CA GLU A 72 -8.49 7.71 4.14
C GLU A 72 -7.73 6.46 4.60
N ASP A 73 -7.58 5.46 3.76
CA ASP A 73 -7.06 4.13 4.11
C ASP A 73 -5.70 4.16 4.80
N ILE A 74 -4.76 4.93 4.28
CA ILE A 74 -3.43 5.08 4.91
C ILE A 74 -3.57 5.68 6.30
N GLY A 75 -4.37 6.73 6.46
CA GLY A 75 -4.62 7.37 7.75
C GLY A 75 -5.25 6.43 8.77
N LEU A 76 -6.30 5.71 8.35
CA LEU A 76 -7.00 4.73 9.18
C LEU A 76 -6.06 3.59 9.61
N MET A 77 -5.35 2.98 8.68
CA MET A 77 -4.49 1.83 8.96
C MET A 77 -3.25 2.22 9.79
N ARG A 78 -2.67 3.39 9.55
CA ARG A 78 -1.55 3.90 10.39
C ARG A 78 -1.97 4.24 11.82
N GLY A 79 -3.24 4.51 12.05
CA GLY A 79 -3.79 4.74 13.38
C GLY A 79 -3.96 3.47 14.22
N LEU A 80 -3.83 2.29 13.63
CA LEU A 80 -4.01 1.02 14.32
C LEU A 80 -2.69 0.51 14.95
N PRO A 81 -2.73 -0.03 16.17
CA PRO A 81 -1.56 -0.62 16.79
C PRO A 81 -1.09 -1.85 15.99
N ASN A 82 0.22 -2.07 15.97
CA ASN A 82 0.87 -3.21 15.32
C ASN A 82 0.74 -3.28 13.79
N MET A 83 -0.03 -2.39 13.14
CA MET A 83 -0.22 -2.40 11.69
C MET A 83 1.01 -1.89 10.96
N THR A 84 1.54 -2.68 10.04
CA THR A 84 2.51 -2.24 9.05
C THR A 84 1.77 -1.83 7.78
N VAL A 85 2.00 -0.61 7.27
CA VAL A 85 1.36 -0.10 6.05
C VAL A 85 2.40 0.02 4.94
N ILE A 86 2.13 -0.63 3.81
CA ILE A 86 2.99 -0.63 2.63
C ILE A 86 2.17 -0.15 1.42
N SER A 87 2.71 0.80 0.66
CA SER A 87 2.10 1.29 -0.57
C SER A 87 3.09 1.17 -1.71
N THR A 88 2.87 0.24 -2.61
CA THR A 88 3.76 -0.04 -3.76
C THR A 88 3.48 0.89 -4.92
N SER A 89 4.50 1.16 -5.75
CA SER A 89 4.41 2.08 -6.89
C SER A 89 4.35 1.39 -8.24
N ASP A 90 4.88 0.19 -8.36
CA ASP A 90 4.90 -0.56 -9.62
C ASP A 90 4.79 -2.08 -9.39
N ASP A 91 4.84 -2.83 -10.49
CA ASP A 91 4.74 -4.29 -10.49
C ASP A 91 5.93 -4.96 -9.79
N THR A 92 7.15 -4.48 -10.06
CA THR A 92 8.39 -5.03 -9.47
C THR A 92 8.35 -4.94 -7.94
N GLU A 93 8.01 -3.77 -7.42
CA GLU A 93 7.89 -3.58 -5.98
C GLU A 93 6.71 -4.35 -5.39
N THR A 94 5.61 -4.47 -6.11
CA THR A 94 4.44 -5.23 -5.65
C THR A 94 4.75 -6.73 -5.52
N LYS A 95 5.44 -7.32 -6.47
CA LYS A 95 5.90 -8.72 -6.40
C LYS A 95 6.78 -8.94 -5.18
N TRP A 96 7.79 -8.09 -5.01
CA TRP A 96 8.65 -8.15 -3.83
C TRP A 96 7.86 -7.99 -2.52
N ALA A 97 6.95 -7.02 -2.46
CA ALA A 97 6.18 -6.75 -1.25
C ALA A 97 5.30 -7.95 -0.84
N VAL A 98 4.63 -8.61 -1.81
CA VAL A 98 3.79 -9.79 -1.54
C VAL A 98 4.61 -10.92 -0.92
N GLU A 99 5.83 -11.16 -1.40
CA GLU A 99 6.73 -12.15 -0.83
C GLU A 99 7.27 -11.72 0.54
N GLU A 100 7.70 -10.47 0.67
CA GLU A 100 8.33 -9.97 1.88
C GLU A 100 7.38 -9.89 3.06
N ILE A 101 6.12 -9.48 2.85
CA ILE A 101 5.14 -9.40 3.94
C ILE A 101 4.83 -10.77 4.56
N SER A 102 5.04 -11.87 3.85
CA SER A 102 4.89 -13.22 4.40
C SER A 102 5.85 -13.51 5.56
N LYS A 103 7.00 -12.81 5.59
CA LYS A 103 8.04 -12.96 6.61
C LYS A 103 7.83 -12.07 7.84
N ILE A 104 6.92 -11.11 7.76
CA ILE A 104 6.57 -10.23 8.89
C ILE A 104 5.59 -10.94 9.79
N ASP A 105 5.92 -11.06 11.07
CA ASP A 105 4.96 -11.55 12.07
C ASP A 105 4.09 -10.41 12.58
N GLY A 106 2.83 -10.41 12.19
CA GLY A 106 1.84 -9.40 12.54
C GLY A 106 1.03 -8.89 11.35
N PRO A 107 0.11 -7.95 11.61
CA PRO A 107 -0.78 -7.44 10.59
C PRO A 107 -0.06 -6.52 9.60
N VAL A 108 -0.36 -6.71 8.32
CA VAL A 108 0.14 -5.85 7.24
C VAL A 108 -1.00 -5.41 6.37
N TYR A 109 -1.05 -4.12 6.05
CA TYR A 109 -1.90 -3.53 5.04
C TYR A 109 -1.07 -3.20 3.81
N LEU A 110 -1.26 -3.98 2.74
CA LEU A 110 -0.65 -3.75 1.43
C LEU A 110 -1.63 -2.98 0.57
N ARG A 111 -1.31 -1.74 0.30
CA ARG A 111 -2.11 -0.81 -0.49
C ARG A 111 -1.81 -0.93 -1.97
N LEU A 112 -2.83 -1.26 -2.75
CA LEU A 112 -2.75 -1.46 -4.20
C LEU A 112 -3.72 -0.52 -4.93
N GLY A 113 -3.25 0.07 -6.02
CA GLY A 113 -4.10 0.85 -6.92
C GLY A 113 -4.88 -0.03 -7.90
N ARG A 114 -5.80 0.59 -8.65
CA ARG A 114 -6.44 -0.01 -9.83
C ARG A 114 -5.69 0.35 -11.11
N TYR A 115 -5.12 1.56 -11.16
CA TYR A 115 -4.50 2.11 -12.34
C TYR A 115 -3.23 1.35 -12.71
N ALA A 116 -3.07 1.03 -13.99
CA ALA A 116 -1.81 0.46 -14.49
C ALA A 116 -0.71 1.53 -14.42
N THR A 117 0.31 1.29 -13.63
CA THR A 117 1.48 2.15 -13.52
C THR A 117 2.61 1.64 -14.42
N PRO A 118 3.43 2.53 -14.97
CA PRO A 118 4.66 2.08 -15.65
C PRO A 118 5.58 1.38 -14.66
N VAL A 119 6.33 0.40 -15.14
CA VAL A 119 7.40 -0.24 -14.37
C VAL A 119 8.54 0.77 -14.20
N ILE A 120 8.91 1.06 -12.97
CA ILE A 120 9.90 2.05 -12.58
C ILE A 120 11.22 1.36 -12.21
N TYR A 121 11.11 0.25 -11.49
CA TYR A 121 12.25 -0.43 -10.91
C TYR A 121 12.72 -1.62 -11.75
N ASP A 122 14.04 -1.80 -11.79
CA ASP A 122 14.66 -3.00 -12.34
C ASP A 122 14.31 -4.23 -11.49
N GLU A 123 14.26 -5.42 -12.11
CA GLU A 123 13.96 -6.68 -11.42
C GLU A 123 14.95 -7.03 -10.30
N ASN A 124 16.17 -6.47 -10.35
CA ASN A 124 17.20 -6.66 -9.34
C ASN A 124 17.20 -5.56 -8.26
N GLN A 125 16.25 -4.62 -8.31
CA GLN A 125 16.14 -3.55 -7.33
C GLN A 125 15.98 -4.15 -5.94
N LYS A 126 16.82 -3.70 -5.01
CA LYS A 126 16.71 -4.08 -3.60
C LYS A 126 15.74 -3.13 -2.90
N PHE A 127 14.76 -3.72 -2.26
CA PHE A 127 13.80 -3.02 -1.40
C PHE A 127 14.01 -3.43 0.05
N GLU A 128 13.68 -2.52 0.96
CA GLU A 128 13.72 -2.79 2.39
C GLU A 128 12.54 -2.07 3.07
N ILE A 129 11.76 -2.79 3.87
CA ILE A 129 10.64 -2.21 4.60
C ILE A 129 11.13 -1.15 5.59
N GLY A 130 10.49 0.02 5.55
CA GLY A 130 10.85 1.15 6.40
C GLY A 130 11.92 2.07 5.80
N LYS A 131 12.46 1.74 4.63
CA LYS A 131 13.41 2.60 3.92
C LYS A 131 12.81 3.17 2.63
N GLY A 132 13.10 4.44 2.38
CA GLY A 132 12.81 5.09 1.10
C GLY A 132 13.87 4.73 0.06
N ILE A 133 13.51 4.89 -1.21
CA ILE A 133 14.45 4.76 -2.34
C ILE A 133 14.63 6.14 -2.93
N GLN A 134 15.87 6.59 -2.99
CA GLN A 134 16.21 7.84 -3.65
C GLN A 134 16.29 7.63 -5.16
N ILE A 135 15.50 8.39 -5.91
CA ILE A 135 15.50 8.40 -7.38
C ILE A 135 16.04 9.75 -7.85
N GLY A 136 17.31 9.74 -8.27
CA GLY A 136 17.98 10.96 -8.71
C GLY A 136 18.57 11.80 -7.59
N GLU A 137 19.30 12.84 -7.98
CA GLU A 137 19.98 13.79 -7.09
C GLU A 137 19.56 15.20 -7.44
N GLY A 138 19.59 16.11 -6.47
CA GLY A 138 19.28 17.51 -6.66
C GLY A 138 19.38 18.27 -5.35
N THR A 139 19.44 19.61 -5.45
CA THR A 139 19.68 20.53 -4.32
C THR A 139 18.56 21.53 -4.11
N ASP A 140 17.68 21.75 -5.09
CA ASP A 140 16.70 22.83 -5.06
C ASP A 140 15.38 22.41 -4.38
N ALA A 141 15.00 21.15 -4.55
CA ALA A 141 13.79 20.60 -3.93
C ALA A 141 13.88 19.09 -3.72
N THR A 142 13.16 18.59 -2.73
CA THR A 142 12.94 17.13 -2.53
C THR A 142 11.45 16.83 -2.64
N VAL A 143 11.10 15.85 -3.45
CA VAL A 143 9.72 15.31 -3.54
C VAL A 143 9.67 13.93 -2.90
N ILE A 144 8.72 13.75 -1.99
CA ILE A 144 8.43 12.46 -1.36
C ILE A 144 7.13 11.94 -1.95
N ALA A 145 7.19 10.80 -2.63
CA ALA A 145 6.05 10.21 -3.33
C ALA A 145 5.85 8.74 -2.97
N THR A 146 4.63 8.24 -3.10
CA THR A 146 4.27 6.83 -2.88
C THR A 146 3.16 6.41 -3.85
N GLY A 147 3.06 5.12 -4.13
CA GLY A 147 2.03 4.59 -5.03
C GLY A 147 2.15 5.16 -6.44
N VAL A 148 1.02 5.41 -7.07
CA VAL A 148 0.95 5.95 -8.45
C VAL A 148 1.64 7.31 -8.61
N CYS A 149 1.77 8.08 -7.53
CA CYS A 149 2.41 9.38 -7.58
C CYS A 149 3.92 9.32 -7.84
N VAL A 150 4.57 8.17 -7.66
CA VAL A 150 6.00 8.03 -7.93
C VAL A 150 6.29 8.25 -9.42
N SER A 151 5.53 7.60 -10.31
CA SER A 151 5.70 7.79 -11.75
C SER A 151 5.42 9.24 -12.20
N GLU A 152 4.44 9.89 -11.58
CA GLU A 152 4.12 11.29 -11.89
C GLU A 152 5.21 12.25 -11.38
N ALA A 153 5.79 11.94 -10.22
CA ALA A 153 6.90 12.70 -9.69
C ALA A 153 8.16 12.58 -10.56
N ILE A 154 8.44 11.41 -11.11
CA ILE A 154 9.53 11.21 -12.08
C ILE A 154 9.32 12.06 -13.33
N LYS A 155 8.12 12.05 -13.91
CA LYS A 155 7.79 12.89 -15.08
C LYS A 155 7.95 14.39 -14.76
N ALA A 156 7.49 14.82 -13.58
CA ALA A 156 7.64 16.20 -13.17
C ALA A 156 9.12 16.60 -12.98
N LYS A 157 9.98 15.67 -12.51
CA LYS A 157 11.42 15.88 -12.43
C LYS A 157 12.01 16.16 -13.81
N GLU A 158 11.69 15.35 -14.82
CA GLU A 158 12.18 15.52 -16.20
C GLU A 158 11.78 16.89 -16.81
N ILE A 159 10.61 17.40 -16.44
CA ILE A 159 10.15 18.74 -16.89
C ILE A 159 10.95 19.83 -16.21
N LEU A 160 11.10 19.77 -14.89
CA LEU A 160 11.81 20.77 -14.09
C LEU A 160 13.30 20.85 -14.42
N GLU A 161 13.93 19.74 -14.71
CA GLU A 161 15.33 19.70 -15.16
C GLU A 161 15.55 20.51 -16.46
N LYS A 162 14.59 20.46 -17.39
CA LYS A 162 14.64 21.27 -18.62
C LYS A 162 14.49 22.77 -18.35
N GLU A 163 13.90 23.14 -17.22
CA GLU A 163 13.76 24.54 -16.73
C GLU A 163 14.94 24.95 -15.84
N GLY A 164 15.94 24.09 -15.65
CA GLY A 164 17.14 24.38 -14.84
C GLY A 164 16.94 24.18 -13.34
N ILE A 165 15.85 23.54 -12.92
CA ILE A 165 15.57 23.22 -11.52
C ILE A 165 15.99 21.79 -11.22
N ASN A 166 16.98 21.61 -10.35
CA ASN A 166 17.49 20.30 -9.93
C ASN A 166 16.84 19.88 -8.62
N ARG A 167 16.15 18.71 -8.65
CA ARG A 167 15.54 18.16 -7.45
C ARG A 167 15.93 16.70 -7.20
N SER A 168 16.04 16.35 -5.93
CA SER A 168 16.10 14.97 -5.50
C SER A 168 14.67 14.44 -5.25
N GLU A 169 14.49 13.15 -5.42
CA GLU A 169 13.25 12.45 -5.09
C GLU A 169 13.56 11.36 -4.07
N GLU A 170 12.87 11.41 -2.94
CA GLU A 170 12.93 10.39 -1.90
C GLU A 170 11.55 9.76 -1.75
N ARG A 171 11.52 8.46 -1.66
CA ARG A 171 10.31 7.68 -1.39
C ARG A 171 10.35 7.15 0.04
N ARG A 172 9.25 7.31 0.75
CA ARG A 172 9.00 6.71 2.06
C ARG A 172 7.75 5.87 2.07
#